data_41c37092483c923d7a5847be2c29d3d6
#
_entry.id   41c37092483c923d7a5847be2c29d3d6
#
_cell.length_a   1.000
_cell.length_b   1.000
_cell.length_c   1.000
_cell.angle_alpha   90.00
_cell.angle_beta   90.00
_cell.angle_gamma   90.00
#
_symmetry.space_group_name_H-M   'P 1'
#
loop_
_entity.id
_entity.type
_entity.pdbx_description
1 polymer ?
#
loop_
_entity_poly.entity_id
_entity_poly.type
_entity_poly.pdbx_seq_one_letter_code
_entity_poly.pdbx_strand_id
1 'polypeptide(L)'
;MQKKILNKKLIYLIIFFFTASCSSVPKNPSNACNIFDEKYLWYKHVKKSSEIYGAPTHIILAFVNKESGFNRWARPKRQKLFKVIPYKRPSSSLGYSQAVKKTWELYKTETNNPLALRTRFKDSVMFIGWYIKKTKKINRIPLDDS
;
A
#
# COMPACT_ATOMS: atom_id res chain seq x y z
N MET A 1 -26.45 -36.49 -16.62
CA MET A 1 -25.94 -35.35 -17.46
C MET A 1 -26.07 -33.98 -16.83
N GLN A 2 -27.13 -33.69 -16.09
CA GLN A 2 -27.37 -32.34 -15.44
C GLN A 2 -26.34 -31.91 -14.37
N LYS A 3 -25.83 -32.82 -13.52
CA LYS A 3 -24.83 -32.47 -12.48
C LYS A 3 -23.51 -31.90 -13.02
N LYS A 4 -23.08 -32.38 -14.20
CA LYS A 4 -21.82 -31.93 -14.86
C LYS A 4 -21.92 -30.50 -15.42
N ILE A 5 -23.11 -30.09 -15.85
CA ILE A 5 -23.39 -28.75 -16.40
C ILE A 5 -23.49 -27.71 -15.29
N LEU A 6 -24.11 -28.09 -14.16
CA LEU A 6 -24.24 -27.23 -12.98
C LEU A 6 -22.87 -26.84 -12.39
N ASN A 7 -21.95 -27.83 -12.29
CA ASN A 7 -20.59 -27.56 -11.82
C ASN A 7 -19.78 -26.63 -12.74
N LYS A 8 -19.94 -26.74 -14.06
CA LYS A 8 -19.27 -25.82 -15.00
C LYS A 8 -19.79 -24.39 -14.86
N LYS A 9 -21.11 -24.18 -14.77
CA LYS A 9 -21.71 -22.83 -14.56
C LYS A 9 -21.26 -22.23 -13.23
N LEU A 10 -21.18 -23.01 -12.16
CA LEU A 10 -20.71 -22.57 -10.86
C LEU A 10 -19.22 -22.16 -10.90
N ILE A 11 -18.38 -22.90 -11.61
CA ILE A 11 -16.96 -22.58 -11.82
C ILE A 11 -16.79 -21.27 -12.58
N TYR A 12 -17.57 -21.04 -13.66
CA TYR A 12 -17.54 -19.77 -14.40
C TYR A 12 -18.03 -18.59 -13.55
N LEU A 13 -19.03 -18.79 -12.70
CA LEU A 13 -19.53 -17.77 -11.78
C LEU A 13 -18.47 -17.40 -10.73
N ILE A 14 -17.77 -18.38 -10.18
CA ILE A 14 -16.65 -18.17 -9.24
C ILE A 14 -15.49 -17.44 -9.92
N ILE A 15 -15.11 -17.81 -11.14
CA ILE A 15 -14.06 -17.15 -11.91
C ILE A 15 -14.43 -15.70 -12.22
N PHE A 16 -15.69 -15.42 -12.57
CA PHE A 16 -16.18 -14.06 -12.85
C PHE A 16 -16.09 -13.15 -11.62
N PHE A 17 -16.35 -13.66 -10.41
CA PHE A 17 -16.22 -12.91 -9.16
C PHE A 17 -14.75 -12.56 -8.82
N PHE A 18 -13.78 -13.36 -9.24
CA PHE A 18 -12.37 -13.08 -8.98
C PHE A 18 -11.77 -12.00 -9.87
N THR A 19 -12.36 -11.68 -11.01
CA THR A 19 -11.82 -10.67 -11.95
C THR A 19 -12.15 -9.22 -11.58
N ALA A 20 -13.07 -8.96 -10.64
CA ALA A 20 -13.56 -7.63 -10.31
C ALA A 20 -12.69 -6.83 -9.32
N SER A 21 -11.54 -7.34 -8.85
CA SER A 21 -10.70 -6.66 -7.87
C SER A 21 -9.53 -5.89 -8.51
N CYS A 22 -9.81 -5.05 -9.52
CA CYS A 22 -8.84 -4.07 -9.99
C CYS A 22 -8.83 -2.86 -9.06
N SER A 23 -7.86 -2.81 -8.13
CA SER A 23 -7.54 -1.58 -7.40
C SER A 23 -6.88 -0.59 -8.37
N SER A 24 -7.70 0.25 -9.00
CA SER A 24 -7.21 1.31 -9.89
C SER A 24 -6.52 2.43 -9.10
N VAL A 25 -5.52 3.06 -9.72
CA VAL A 25 -4.92 4.32 -9.24
C VAL A 25 -6.01 5.41 -9.28
N PRO A 26 -6.10 6.32 -8.28
CA PRO A 26 -7.04 7.45 -8.33
C PRO A 26 -6.82 8.31 -9.57
N LYS A 27 -7.90 8.83 -10.15
CA LYS A 27 -7.85 9.67 -11.35
C LYS A 27 -7.14 11.00 -11.11
N ASN A 28 -7.33 11.57 -9.91
CA ASN A 28 -6.67 12.82 -9.50
C ASN A 28 -5.88 12.61 -8.22
N PRO A 29 -4.63 12.10 -8.31
CA PRO A 29 -3.82 11.76 -7.14
C PRO A 29 -3.26 12.99 -6.39
N SER A 30 -3.41 14.20 -6.92
CA SER A 30 -2.99 15.45 -6.27
C SER A 30 -4.06 16.05 -5.36
N ASN A 31 -5.30 15.60 -5.44
CA ASN A 31 -6.41 16.11 -4.64
C ASN A 31 -6.92 15.05 -3.66
N ALA A 32 -6.69 15.29 -2.35
CA ALA A 32 -7.08 14.35 -1.31
C ALA A 32 -8.61 14.09 -1.26
N CYS A 33 -9.44 15.12 -1.50
CA CYS A 33 -10.89 14.96 -1.52
C CYS A 33 -11.30 14.01 -2.65
N ASN A 34 -10.81 14.22 -3.86
CA ASN A 34 -11.10 13.37 -5.00
C ASN A 34 -10.65 11.91 -4.78
N ILE A 35 -9.49 11.73 -4.11
CA ILE A 35 -9.02 10.38 -3.74
C ILE A 35 -10.02 9.69 -2.80
N PHE A 36 -10.52 10.40 -1.81
CA PHE A 36 -11.45 9.83 -0.83
C PHE A 36 -12.86 9.62 -1.39
N ASP A 37 -13.30 10.46 -2.33
CA ASP A 37 -14.56 10.26 -3.06
C ASP A 37 -14.51 8.98 -3.91
N GLU A 38 -13.41 8.75 -4.62
CA GLU A 38 -13.23 7.51 -5.40
C GLU A 38 -12.97 6.29 -4.52
N LYS A 39 -12.31 6.46 -3.39
CA LYS A 39 -11.81 5.39 -2.51
C LYS A 39 -12.23 5.63 -1.06
N TYR A 40 -13.53 5.67 -0.81
CA TYR A 40 -14.13 5.96 0.50
C TYR A 40 -13.47 5.22 1.68
N LEU A 41 -13.14 3.94 1.53
CA LEU A 41 -12.48 3.18 2.59
C LEU A 41 -11.05 3.64 2.87
N TRP A 42 -10.40 4.34 1.93
CA TRP A 42 -9.06 4.83 2.15
C TRP A 42 -9.00 5.94 3.20
N TYR A 43 -10.00 6.83 3.21
CA TYR A 43 -10.12 7.84 4.27
C TYR A 43 -10.11 7.21 5.66
N LYS A 44 -10.96 6.18 5.88
CA LYS A 44 -11.04 5.45 7.15
C LYS A 44 -9.68 4.84 7.56
N HIS A 45 -8.94 4.30 6.61
CA HIS A 45 -7.65 3.70 6.91
C HIS A 45 -6.56 4.74 7.22
N VAL A 46 -6.52 5.85 6.48
CA VAL A 46 -5.58 6.95 6.71
C VAL A 46 -5.87 7.63 8.04
N LYS A 47 -7.15 7.94 8.33
CA LYS A 47 -7.60 8.51 9.60
C LYS A 47 -7.18 7.62 10.78
N LYS A 48 -7.46 6.32 10.70
CA LYS A 48 -7.05 5.36 11.75
C LYS A 48 -5.53 5.35 11.96
N SER A 49 -4.73 5.42 10.91
CA SER A 49 -3.27 5.49 11.03
C SER A 49 -2.84 6.78 11.71
N SER A 50 -3.45 7.92 11.36
CA SER A 50 -3.22 9.23 11.98
C SER A 50 -3.51 9.20 13.49
N GLU A 51 -4.66 8.67 13.89
CA GLU A 51 -5.07 8.55 15.29
C GLU A 51 -4.12 7.69 16.13
N ILE A 52 -3.62 6.57 15.58
CA ILE A 52 -2.74 5.64 16.31
C ILE A 52 -1.29 6.15 16.40
N TYR A 53 -0.80 6.78 15.35
CA TYR A 53 0.62 7.11 15.23
C TYR A 53 0.92 8.61 15.32
N GLY A 54 -0.08 9.49 15.31
CA GLY A 54 0.08 10.95 15.36
C GLY A 54 0.62 11.56 14.07
N ALA A 55 0.62 10.83 12.95
CA ALA A 55 1.03 11.36 11.66
C ALA A 55 -0.16 12.01 10.95
N PRO A 56 -0.12 13.30 10.53
CA PRO A 56 -1.22 13.97 9.85
C PRO A 56 -1.67 13.23 8.59
N THR A 57 -2.99 13.17 8.34
CA THR A 57 -3.58 12.41 7.23
C THR A 57 -3.01 12.83 5.86
N HIS A 58 -2.83 14.14 5.65
CA HIS A 58 -2.26 14.67 4.40
C HIS A 58 -0.79 14.26 4.20
N ILE A 59 0.00 14.14 5.27
CA ILE A 59 1.38 13.65 5.20
C ILE A 59 1.41 12.18 4.81
N ILE A 60 0.53 11.35 5.38
CA ILE A 60 0.44 9.92 5.01
C ILE A 60 0.09 9.77 3.52
N LEU A 61 -0.88 10.55 3.01
CA LEU A 61 -1.26 10.53 1.60
C LEU A 61 -0.13 11.03 0.68
N ALA A 62 0.53 12.14 1.06
CA ALA A 62 1.67 12.68 0.32
C ALA A 62 2.80 11.64 0.22
N PHE A 63 3.03 10.89 1.29
CA PHE A 63 4.01 9.80 1.30
C PHE A 63 3.63 8.71 0.29
N VAL A 64 2.38 8.22 0.30
CA VAL A 64 1.91 7.22 -0.67
C VAL A 64 2.04 7.73 -2.10
N ASN A 65 1.64 8.98 -2.35
CA ASN A 65 1.75 9.60 -3.67
C ASN A 65 3.21 9.65 -4.15
N LYS A 66 4.09 10.14 -3.31
CA LYS A 66 5.53 10.28 -3.61
C LYS A 66 6.20 8.93 -3.88
N GLU A 67 5.90 7.91 -3.06
CA GLU A 67 6.54 6.61 -3.12
C GLU A 67 6.05 5.71 -4.27
N SER A 68 4.76 5.75 -4.57
CA SER A 68 4.15 4.80 -5.51
C SER A 68 3.18 5.39 -6.52
N GLY A 69 2.81 6.68 -6.42
CA GLY A 69 1.69 7.24 -7.18
C GLY A 69 0.40 6.44 -6.96
N PHE A 70 0.16 5.94 -5.75
CA PHE A 70 -0.97 5.06 -5.41
C PHE A 70 -1.01 3.72 -6.15
N ASN A 71 0.10 3.29 -6.73
CA ASN A 71 0.18 1.99 -7.40
C ASN A 71 0.52 0.89 -6.40
N ARG A 72 -0.41 -0.07 -6.20
CA ARG A 72 -0.22 -1.21 -5.28
C ARG A 72 0.93 -2.14 -5.67
N TRP A 73 1.31 -2.16 -6.94
CA TRP A 73 2.35 -3.03 -7.48
C TRP A 73 3.64 -2.27 -7.80
N ALA A 74 3.75 -1.01 -7.37
CA ALA A 74 4.95 -0.21 -7.59
C ALA A 74 6.19 -0.95 -7.12
N ARG A 75 7.21 -0.95 -7.97
CA ARG A 75 8.54 -1.54 -7.71
C ARG A 75 9.62 -0.70 -8.35
N PRO A 76 10.84 -0.63 -7.79
CA PRO A 76 11.98 -0.01 -8.43
C PRO A 76 12.23 -0.61 -9.81
N LYS A 77 12.59 0.23 -10.77
CA LYS A 77 12.99 -0.22 -12.11
C LYS A 77 14.21 -1.13 -11.99
N ARG A 78 14.28 -2.16 -12.84
CA ARG A 78 15.47 -3.01 -12.93
C ARG A 78 16.63 -2.22 -13.52
N GLN A 79 17.81 -2.38 -12.94
CA GLN A 79 19.04 -1.93 -13.58
C GLN A 79 19.25 -2.73 -14.86
N LYS A 80 19.78 -2.10 -15.89
CA LYS A 80 20.08 -2.74 -17.17
C LYS A 80 21.59 -2.95 -17.30
N LEU A 81 21.99 -4.19 -17.52
CA LEU A 81 23.35 -4.51 -17.94
C LEU A 81 23.49 -4.10 -19.42
N PHE A 82 24.56 -3.39 -19.75
CA PHE A 82 24.81 -2.85 -21.11
C PHE A 82 23.65 -2.04 -21.69
N LYS A 83 22.86 -1.35 -20.82
CA LYS A 83 21.66 -0.55 -21.16
C LYS A 83 20.50 -1.34 -21.80
N VAL A 84 20.63 -2.63 -22.04
CA VAL A 84 19.65 -3.45 -22.77
C VAL A 84 19.07 -4.56 -21.90
N ILE A 85 19.90 -5.36 -21.23
CA ILE A 85 19.47 -6.58 -20.51
C ILE A 85 18.99 -6.23 -19.08
N PRO A 86 17.71 -6.48 -18.72
CA PRO A 86 17.23 -6.28 -17.35
C PRO A 86 17.95 -7.22 -16.38
N TYR A 87 18.72 -6.66 -15.45
CA TYR A 87 19.50 -7.45 -14.50
C TYR A 87 18.83 -7.49 -13.12
N LYS A 88 19.25 -6.65 -12.19
CA LYS A 88 18.83 -6.68 -10.79
C LYS A 88 17.99 -5.45 -10.41
N ARG A 89 17.09 -5.58 -9.44
CA ARG A 89 16.45 -4.41 -8.82
C ARG A 89 17.37 -3.83 -7.75
N PRO A 90 17.47 -2.49 -7.65
CA PRO A 90 18.35 -1.82 -6.68
C PRO A 90 17.87 -2.03 -5.23
N SER A 91 16.59 -2.28 -5.03
CA SER A 91 16.03 -2.54 -3.70
C SER A 91 14.88 -3.54 -3.74
N SER A 92 14.50 -4.04 -2.56
CA SER A 92 13.34 -4.92 -2.34
C SER A 92 12.03 -4.15 -2.11
N SER A 93 12.00 -2.84 -2.39
CA SER A 93 10.83 -1.98 -2.22
C SER A 93 9.62 -2.48 -3.01
N LEU A 94 8.43 -2.37 -2.41
CA LEU A 94 7.19 -2.86 -3.00
C LEU A 94 5.98 -2.09 -2.48
N GLY A 95 5.01 -1.86 -3.37
CA GLY A 95 3.65 -1.46 -3.05
C GLY A 95 3.52 0.02 -2.71
N TYR A 96 2.45 0.38 -2.04
CA TYR A 96 2.07 1.76 -1.76
C TYR A 96 3.11 2.57 -0.99
N SER A 97 3.76 1.96 0.00
CA SER A 97 4.76 2.63 0.86
C SER A 97 6.19 2.45 0.39
N GLN A 98 6.45 1.70 -0.67
CA GLN A 98 7.80 1.33 -1.12
C GLN A 98 8.71 0.81 0.01
N ALA A 99 8.11 0.22 1.04
CA ALA A 99 8.85 -0.36 2.15
C ALA A 99 9.78 -1.48 1.67
N VAL A 100 11.04 -1.45 2.09
CA VAL A 100 11.98 -2.56 1.85
C VAL A 100 11.63 -3.74 2.75
N LYS A 101 11.97 -4.96 2.33
CA LYS A 101 11.59 -6.19 3.04
C LYS A 101 12.01 -6.17 4.51
N LYS A 102 13.25 -5.78 4.82
CA LYS A 102 13.77 -5.75 6.20
C LYS A 102 12.95 -4.84 7.12
N THR A 103 12.65 -3.61 6.68
CA THR A 103 11.86 -2.66 7.48
C THR A 103 10.41 -3.09 7.61
N TRP A 104 9.85 -3.75 6.59
CA TRP A 104 8.51 -4.31 6.64
C TRP A 104 8.37 -5.46 7.63
N GLU A 105 9.33 -6.36 7.70
CA GLU A 105 9.34 -7.45 8.69
C GLU A 105 9.47 -6.89 10.12
N LEU A 106 10.31 -5.87 10.32
CA LEU A 106 10.40 -5.17 11.60
C LEU A 106 9.05 -4.56 12.03
N TYR A 107 8.36 -3.88 11.12
CA TYR A 107 7.02 -3.36 11.36
C TYR A 107 6.04 -4.46 11.76
N LYS A 108 6.01 -5.58 11.04
CA LYS A 108 5.14 -6.71 11.36
C LYS A 108 5.38 -7.26 12.77
N THR A 109 6.63 -7.38 13.14
CA THR A 109 7.02 -7.87 14.48
C THR A 109 6.61 -6.87 15.57
N GLU A 110 6.97 -5.59 15.41
CA GLU A 110 6.69 -4.57 16.44
C GLU A 110 5.18 -4.27 16.61
N THR A 111 4.38 -4.48 15.56
CA THR A 111 2.93 -4.24 15.61
C THR A 111 2.09 -5.51 15.82
N ASN A 112 2.75 -6.65 15.99
CA ASN A 112 2.12 -7.98 16.08
C ASN A 112 1.11 -8.23 14.93
N ASN A 113 1.50 -7.86 13.69
CA ASN A 113 0.65 -8.01 12.50
C ASN A 113 1.34 -8.84 11.40
N PRO A 114 1.47 -10.16 11.59
CA PRO A 114 2.20 -11.04 10.68
C PRO A 114 1.58 -11.12 9.27
N LEU A 115 0.26 -10.85 9.15
CA LEU A 115 -0.47 -10.94 7.88
C LEU A 115 -0.51 -9.62 7.08
N ALA A 116 0.22 -8.59 7.52
CA ALA A 116 0.30 -7.33 6.79
C ALA A 116 0.95 -7.52 5.41
N LEU A 117 0.37 -6.88 4.39
CA LEU A 117 0.82 -6.94 2.99
C LEU A 117 1.20 -5.57 2.46
N ARG A 118 2.41 -5.43 1.90
CA ARG A 118 2.89 -4.17 1.28
C ARG A 118 2.04 -3.68 0.11
N THR A 119 1.26 -4.57 -0.50
CA THR A 119 0.35 -4.27 -1.62
C THR A 119 -1.07 -3.95 -1.18
N ARG A 120 -1.38 -4.00 0.11
CA ARG A 120 -2.68 -3.63 0.67
C ARG A 120 -2.62 -2.21 1.22
N PHE A 121 -3.50 -1.32 0.74
CA PHE A 121 -3.50 0.10 1.13
C PHE A 121 -3.58 0.31 2.64
N LYS A 122 -4.53 -0.37 3.31
CA LYS A 122 -4.68 -0.34 4.78
C LYS A 122 -3.36 -0.60 5.50
N ASP A 123 -2.66 -1.66 5.13
CA ASP A 123 -1.44 -2.05 5.84
C ASP A 123 -0.28 -1.09 5.53
N SER A 124 -0.25 -0.56 4.30
CA SER A 124 0.78 0.39 3.89
C SER A 124 0.65 1.75 4.59
N VAL A 125 -0.58 2.27 4.76
CA VAL A 125 -0.77 3.54 5.49
C VAL A 125 -0.52 3.37 6.99
N MET A 126 -0.83 2.22 7.58
CA MET A 126 -0.46 1.89 8.95
C MET A 126 1.07 1.81 9.12
N PHE A 127 1.77 1.19 8.18
CA PHE A 127 3.23 1.17 8.14
C PHE A 127 3.81 2.59 8.07
N ILE A 128 3.28 3.46 7.20
CA ILE A 128 3.75 4.84 7.05
C ILE A 128 3.61 5.59 8.37
N GLY A 129 2.46 5.51 9.03
CA GLY A 129 2.25 6.15 10.34
C GLY A 129 3.25 5.64 11.39
N TRP A 130 3.41 4.33 11.51
CA TRP A 130 4.41 3.71 12.38
C TRP A 130 5.84 4.18 12.07
N TYR A 131 6.21 4.23 10.80
CA TYR A 131 7.53 4.64 10.35
C TYR A 131 7.83 6.10 10.70
N ILE A 132 6.87 7.01 10.45
CA ILE A 132 6.98 8.42 10.79
C ILE A 132 7.15 8.59 12.31
N LYS A 133 6.32 7.93 13.12
CA LYS A 133 6.43 7.97 14.59
C LYS A 133 7.79 7.46 15.08
N LYS A 134 8.24 6.34 14.53
CA LYS A 134 9.54 5.74 14.87
C LYS A 134 10.71 6.66 14.51
N THR A 135 10.69 7.24 13.31
CA THR A 135 11.73 8.15 12.82
C THR A 135 11.79 9.43 13.66
N LYS A 136 10.64 10.04 13.99
CA LYS A 136 10.58 11.21 14.87
C LYS A 136 11.18 10.89 16.25
N LYS A 137 10.84 9.75 16.84
CA LYS A 137 11.41 9.32 18.12
C LYS A 137 12.94 9.16 18.07
N ILE A 138 13.47 8.58 17.00
CA ILE A 138 14.92 8.39 16.81
C ILE A 138 15.62 9.76 16.67
N ASN A 139 15.05 10.66 15.88
CA ASN A 139 15.63 11.98 15.61
C ASN A 139 15.33 13.02 16.72
N ARG A 140 14.60 12.66 17.78
CA ARG A 140 14.15 13.54 18.86
C ARG A 140 13.43 14.80 18.37
N ILE A 141 12.76 14.72 17.24
CA ILE A 141 11.96 15.80 16.68
C ILE A 141 10.63 15.85 17.45
N PRO A 142 10.24 16.98 18.08
CA PRO A 142 8.94 17.10 18.72
C PRO A 142 7.81 16.79 17.73
N LEU A 143 6.76 16.13 18.21
CA LEU A 143 5.48 16.10 17.49
C LEU A 143 4.92 17.50 17.68
N ASP A 144 5.03 18.36 16.68
CA ASP A 144 4.41 19.68 16.73
C ASP A 144 2.90 19.49 16.71
N ASP A 145 2.27 19.90 17.82
CA ASP A 145 0.81 19.85 18.01
C ASP A 145 0.19 21.09 17.34
N SER A 146 0.34 21.20 16.01
CA SER A 146 -0.33 22.23 15.22
C SER A 146 -1.51 21.68 14.46
#